data_8dc19c50302c8f59b77c38232b9d98ec
#
_entry.id   8dc19c50302c8f59b77c38232b9d98ec
#
_cell.length_a   1.000
_cell.length_b   1.000
_cell.length_c   1.000
_cell.angle_alpha   90.00
_cell.angle_beta   90.00
_cell.angle_gamma   90.00
#
_symmetry.space_group_name_H-M   'P 1'
#
loop_
_entity.id
_entity.type
_entity.pdbx_description
1 polymer ?
#
loop_
_entity_poly.entity_id
_entity_poly.type
_entity_poly.pdbx_seq_one_letter_code
_entity_poly.pdbx_strand_id
1 'polypeptide(L)'
;MKKLMTGNEALVQGACEAGVLVASAYPGTPSTEIIENMSARKEIYSEWAPNEKVAMEAAIGASIAGVRSLAAMKHVGLNVAADPLFTFVYTGVNGGMVVVTADEPGQHSSQNEQDNRNYARAAMIPMMEPSTSAEAKDFMKEAYEISERFDTPVLMRMTTRACHSKGLVECGDRVEKAPVKPYEKNAKKYVMVPANAKVRRVVLAERMKQLEEFSEQTPLNFVEDNGSKLV
;
A
#
# COMPACT_ATOMS: atom_id res chain seq x y z
N MET A 1 21.55 -10.55 2.94
CA MET A 1 22.46 -10.34 1.77
C MET A 1 22.16 -8.98 1.14
N LYS A 2 23.19 -8.15 0.85
CA LYS A 2 22.97 -6.84 0.23
C LYS A 2 22.93 -6.96 -1.30
N LYS A 3 21.94 -6.30 -1.92
CA LYS A 3 21.78 -6.22 -3.39
C LYS A 3 21.57 -4.78 -3.83
N LEU A 4 22.02 -4.45 -5.03
CA LEU A 4 21.72 -3.17 -5.67
C LEU A 4 20.36 -3.33 -6.37
N MET A 5 19.36 -2.55 -5.95
CA MET A 5 17.97 -2.67 -6.40
C MET A 5 17.38 -1.30 -6.71
N THR A 6 16.48 -1.23 -7.69
CA THR A 6 15.60 -0.08 -7.87
C THR A 6 14.57 -0.02 -6.73
N GLY A 7 13.86 1.11 -6.59
CA GLY A 7 12.79 1.21 -5.61
C GLY A 7 11.65 0.21 -5.86
N ASN A 8 11.28 -0.01 -7.13
CA ASN A 8 10.27 -1.01 -7.49
C ASN A 8 10.70 -2.44 -7.13
N GLU A 9 11.96 -2.82 -7.42
CA GLU A 9 12.51 -4.12 -7.04
C GLU A 9 12.56 -4.29 -5.51
N ALA A 10 12.96 -3.25 -4.81
CA ALA A 10 13.06 -3.24 -3.34
C ALA A 10 11.69 -3.36 -2.66
N LEU A 11 10.69 -2.64 -3.17
CA LEU A 11 9.30 -2.72 -2.72
C LEU A 11 8.78 -4.16 -2.87
N VAL A 12 9.02 -4.80 -4.00
CA VAL A 12 8.65 -6.21 -4.25
C VAL A 12 9.40 -7.16 -3.30
N GLN A 13 10.67 -6.89 -3.02
CA GLN A 13 11.42 -7.67 -2.03
C GLN A 13 10.78 -7.57 -0.64
N GLY A 14 10.38 -6.35 -0.21
CA GLY A 14 9.67 -6.14 1.06
C GLY A 14 8.33 -6.87 1.12
N ALA A 15 7.54 -6.81 0.05
CA ALA A 15 6.28 -7.54 -0.05
C ALA A 15 6.48 -9.07 0.00
N CYS A 16 7.54 -9.57 -0.65
CA CYS A 16 7.91 -10.98 -0.57
C CYS A 16 8.30 -11.39 0.86
N GLU A 17 9.17 -10.62 1.51
CA GLU A 17 9.56 -10.85 2.91
C GLU A 17 8.37 -10.82 3.86
N ALA A 18 7.40 -9.91 3.62
CA ALA A 18 6.16 -9.81 4.38
C ALA A 18 5.16 -10.95 4.13
N GLY A 19 5.41 -11.84 3.19
CA GLY A 19 4.53 -12.98 2.91
C GLY A 19 3.28 -12.65 2.08
N VAL A 20 3.36 -11.66 1.19
CA VAL A 20 2.28 -11.37 0.24
C VAL A 20 1.99 -12.58 -0.62
N LEU A 21 0.71 -12.89 -0.83
CA LEU A 21 0.26 -14.03 -1.63
C LEU A 21 -0.45 -13.61 -2.91
N VAL A 22 -1.05 -12.42 -2.96
CA VAL A 22 -1.80 -11.94 -4.12
C VAL A 22 -1.40 -10.51 -4.46
N ALA A 23 -1.11 -10.26 -5.73
CA ALA A 23 -0.86 -8.93 -6.26
C ALA A 23 -1.62 -8.73 -7.57
N SER A 24 -2.20 -7.55 -7.76
CA SER A 24 -2.87 -7.18 -9.00
C SER A 24 -2.55 -5.75 -9.38
N ALA A 25 -2.42 -5.46 -10.68
CA ALA A 25 -2.10 -4.14 -11.17
C ALA A 25 -2.69 -3.87 -12.55
N TYR A 26 -2.69 -2.61 -12.95
CA TYR A 26 -2.87 -2.18 -14.33
C TYR A 26 -1.59 -1.49 -14.80
N PRO A 27 -1.14 -1.71 -16.06
CA PRO A 27 0.12 -1.12 -16.54
C PRO A 27 0.12 0.39 -16.51
N GLY A 28 1.20 0.99 -16.01
CA GLY A 28 1.38 2.44 -15.98
C GLY A 28 2.72 2.83 -15.35
N THR A 29 3.61 3.46 -16.13
CA THR A 29 4.87 4.01 -15.63
C THR A 29 4.58 5.09 -14.58
N PRO A 30 5.27 5.09 -13.42
CA PRO A 30 6.48 4.31 -13.09
C PRO A 30 6.22 3.03 -12.25
N SER A 31 4.98 2.54 -12.15
CA SER A 31 4.63 1.38 -11.30
C SER A 31 4.63 0.02 -12.01
N THR A 32 4.78 -0.02 -13.34
CA THR A 32 4.68 -1.24 -14.15
C THR A 32 5.60 -2.35 -13.67
N GLU A 33 6.87 -2.02 -13.37
CA GLU A 33 7.88 -2.99 -12.96
C GLU A 33 7.56 -3.67 -11.61
N ILE A 34 6.63 -3.14 -10.82
CA ILE A 34 6.24 -3.76 -9.55
C ILE A 34 5.62 -5.13 -9.83
N ILE A 35 4.57 -5.19 -10.67
CA ILE A 35 3.90 -6.46 -10.96
C ILE A 35 4.78 -7.38 -11.82
N GLU A 36 5.62 -6.84 -12.70
CA GLU A 36 6.59 -7.62 -13.48
C GLU A 36 7.57 -8.34 -12.56
N ASN A 37 8.13 -7.65 -11.58
CA ASN A 37 9.00 -8.27 -10.57
C ASN A 37 8.27 -9.25 -9.64
N MET A 38 6.99 -8.99 -9.33
CA MET A 38 6.16 -9.93 -8.56
C MET A 38 5.87 -11.20 -9.34
N SER A 39 5.62 -11.11 -10.65
CA SER A 39 5.35 -12.28 -11.50
C SER A 39 6.52 -13.27 -11.59
N ALA A 40 7.73 -12.81 -11.32
CA ALA A 40 8.91 -13.66 -11.21
C ALA A 40 8.97 -14.46 -9.89
N ARG A 41 8.11 -14.15 -8.91
CA ARG A 41 8.03 -14.82 -7.60
C ARG A 41 6.95 -15.90 -7.62
N LYS A 42 7.34 -17.15 -7.67
CA LYS A 42 6.42 -18.31 -7.79
C LYS A 42 5.44 -18.44 -6.63
N GLU A 43 5.78 -17.90 -5.47
CA GLU A 43 4.99 -17.91 -4.25
C GLU A 43 3.94 -16.81 -4.18
N ILE A 44 3.92 -15.88 -5.14
CA ILE A 44 2.96 -14.78 -5.22
C ILE A 44 2.11 -14.97 -6.48
N TYR A 45 0.81 -15.13 -6.31
CA TYR A 45 -0.12 -15.01 -7.43
C TYR A 45 -0.19 -13.56 -7.86
N SER A 46 0.20 -13.27 -9.08
CA SER A 46 0.20 -11.90 -9.62
C SER A 46 -0.40 -11.87 -11.01
N GLU A 47 -1.27 -10.86 -11.26
CA GLU A 47 -1.96 -10.77 -12.53
C GLU A 47 -2.21 -9.32 -12.94
N TRP A 48 -2.19 -9.06 -14.25
CA TRP A 48 -2.66 -7.84 -14.86
C TRP A 48 -4.18 -7.82 -14.92
N ALA A 49 -4.78 -6.76 -14.40
CA ALA A 49 -6.22 -6.53 -14.50
C ALA A 49 -6.58 -5.68 -15.73
N PRO A 50 -7.83 -5.69 -16.20
CA PRO A 50 -8.25 -4.86 -17.34
C PRO A 50 -8.30 -3.35 -17.03
N ASN A 51 -8.31 -2.97 -15.76
CA ASN A 51 -8.17 -1.60 -15.28
C ASN A 51 -7.85 -1.59 -13.77
N GLU A 52 -7.55 -0.40 -13.22
CA GLU A 52 -7.13 -0.24 -11.83
C GLU A 52 -8.25 -0.52 -10.83
N LYS A 53 -9.51 -0.29 -11.18
CA LYS A 53 -10.65 -0.64 -10.31
C LYS A 53 -10.70 -2.15 -10.10
N VAL A 54 -10.60 -2.94 -11.16
CA VAL A 54 -10.59 -4.40 -11.07
C VAL A 54 -9.36 -4.90 -10.33
N ALA A 55 -8.17 -4.30 -10.56
CA ALA A 55 -6.96 -4.63 -9.81
C ALA A 55 -7.16 -4.43 -8.30
N MET A 56 -7.74 -3.28 -7.91
CA MET A 56 -8.04 -2.96 -6.52
C MET A 56 -9.04 -3.95 -5.92
N GLU A 57 -10.14 -4.23 -6.61
CA GLU A 57 -11.19 -5.14 -6.14
C GLU A 57 -10.69 -6.57 -5.97
N ALA A 58 -9.83 -7.06 -6.88
CA ALA A 58 -9.18 -8.37 -6.75
C ALA A 58 -8.30 -8.45 -5.48
N ALA A 59 -7.47 -7.42 -5.24
CA ALA A 59 -6.64 -7.34 -4.04
C ALA A 59 -7.48 -7.21 -2.75
N ILE A 60 -8.59 -6.43 -2.78
CA ILE A 60 -9.55 -6.33 -1.68
C ILE A 60 -10.17 -7.71 -1.39
N GLY A 61 -10.60 -8.43 -2.42
CA GLY A 61 -11.14 -9.77 -2.27
C GLY A 61 -10.16 -10.73 -1.59
N ALA A 62 -8.89 -10.69 -1.98
CA ALA A 62 -7.82 -11.47 -1.36
C ALA A 62 -7.59 -11.09 0.11
N SER A 63 -7.59 -9.79 0.43
CA SER A 63 -7.51 -9.30 1.81
C SER A 63 -8.68 -9.79 2.66
N ILE A 64 -9.90 -9.68 2.17
CA ILE A 64 -11.10 -10.17 2.87
C ILE A 64 -11.03 -11.70 3.07
N ALA A 65 -10.49 -12.44 2.08
CA ALA A 65 -10.26 -13.88 2.21
C ALA A 65 -9.15 -14.24 3.23
N GLY A 66 -8.40 -13.25 3.73
CA GLY A 66 -7.47 -13.41 4.85
C GLY A 66 -6.00 -13.50 4.47
N VAL A 67 -5.63 -13.17 3.24
CA VAL A 67 -4.23 -13.17 2.81
C VAL A 67 -3.70 -11.75 2.61
N ARG A 68 -2.39 -11.55 2.82
CA ARG A 68 -1.74 -10.28 2.49
C ARG A 68 -1.77 -10.07 0.99
N SER A 69 -2.25 -8.89 0.57
CA SER A 69 -2.45 -8.55 -0.84
C SER A 69 -1.91 -7.16 -1.18
N LEU A 70 -1.70 -6.93 -2.48
CA LEU A 70 -1.18 -5.67 -3.02
C LEU A 70 -1.94 -5.29 -4.29
N ALA A 71 -2.31 -4.01 -4.39
CA ALA A 71 -2.71 -3.40 -5.66
C ALA A 71 -1.69 -2.32 -6.05
N ALA A 72 -1.24 -2.29 -7.30
CA ALA A 72 -0.28 -1.28 -7.78
C ALA A 72 -0.82 -0.54 -9.00
N MET A 73 -0.60 0.78 -9.02
CA MET A 73 -1.02 1.65 -10.10
C MET A 73 -0.25 2.96 -10.11
N LYS A 74 -0.25 3.66 -11.23
CA LYS A 74 0.24 5.04 -11.29
C LYS A 74 -0.79 6.01 -10.67
N HIS A 75 -0.38 7.28 -10.49
CA HIS A 75 -1.23 8.29 -9.81
C HIS A 75 -2.62 8.45 -10.44
N VAL A 76 -2.72 8.54 -11.77
CA VAL A 76 -4.03 8.69 -12.45
C VAL A 76 -4.88 7.42 -12.36
N GLY A 77 -4.26 6.26 -12.18
CA GLY A 77 -4.96 4.99 -11.96
C GLY A 77 -5.73 4.98 -10.64
N LEU A 78 -5.24 5.70 -9.63
CA LEU A 78 -5.95 5.82 -8.36
C LEU A 78 -7.30 6.54 -8.51
N ASN A 79 -7.46 7.42 -9.52
CA ASN A 79 -8.75 8.02 -9.84
C ASN A 79 -9.77 6.96 -10.28
N VAL A 80 -9.32 5.96 -11.05
CA VAL A 80 -10.16 4.84 -11.51
C VAL A 80 -10.50 3.91 -10.35
N ALA A 81 -9.57 3.69 -9.42
CA ALA A 81 -9.72 2.84 -8.26
C ALA A 81 -10.29 3.57 -7.03
N ALA A 82 -10.67 4.84 -7.13
CA ALA A 82 -11.14 5.64 -6.01
C ALA A 82 -12.40 5.04 -5.35
N ASP A 83 -13.38 4.60 -6.13
CA ASP A 83 -14.63 4.04 -5.61
C ASP A 83 -14.41 2.82 -4.69
N PRO A 84 -13.71 1.75 -5.11
CA PRO A 84 -13.40 0.65 -4.20
C PRO A 84 -12.48 1.08 -3.05
N LEU A 85 -11.53 1.99 -3.24
CA LEU A 85 -10.68 2.49 -2.17
C LEU A 85 -11.49 3.11 -1.03
N PHE A 86 -12.34 4.09 -1.34
CA PHE A 86 -13.16 4.79 -0.35
C PHE A 86 -14.13 3.87 0.37
N THR A 87 -14.67 2.88 -0.33
CA THR A 87 -15.55 1.87 0.28
C THR A 87 -14.77 0.91 1.17
N PHE A 88 -13.58 0.46 0.73
CA PHE A 88 -12.77 -0.50 1.46
C PHE A 88 -12.20 0.06 2.77
N VAL A 89 -11.93 1.34 2.84
CA VAL A 89 -11.53 2.00 4.09
C VAL A 89 -12.57 1.83 5.19
N TYR A 90 -13.84 1.86 4.85
CA TYR A 90 -14.92 1.56 5.81
C TYR A 90 -14.96 0.08 6.18
N THR A 91 -14.79 -0.79 5.21
CA THR A 91 -14.79 -2.25 5.41
C THR A 91 -13.64 -2.69 6.31
N GLY A 92 -12.45 -2.14 6.09
CA GLY A 92 -11.23 -2.62 6.74
C GLY A 92 -10.74 -3.93 6.14
N VAL A 93 -9.69 -4.50 6.73
CA VAL A 93 -8.98 -5.68 6.22
C VAL A 93 -9.30 -6.94 7.03
N ASN A 94 -8.95 -8.11 6.48
CA ASN A 94 -8.76 -9.36 7.23
C ASN A 94 -7.27 -9.76 7.13
N GLY A 95 -6.75 -10.06 5.94
CA GLY A 95 -5.31 -10.00 5.67
C GLY A 95 -4.88 -8.59 5.31
N GLY A 96 -3.68 -8.18 5.67
CA GLY A 96 -3.17 -6.83 5.39
C GLY A 96 -3.20 -6.50 3.90
N MET A 97 -3.49 -5.25 3.55
CA MET A 97 -3.48 -4.77 2.18
C MET A 97 -2.70 -3.47 2.03
N VAL A 98 -1.84 -3.43 1.02
CA VAL A 98 -1.11 -2.24 0.61
C VAL A 98 -1.53 -1.83 -0.80
N VAL A 99 -1.85 -0.55 -0.94
CA VAL A 99 -2.14 0.08 -2.23
C VAL A 99 -0.94 0.92 -2.62
N VAL A 100 -0.24 0.53 -3.67
CA VAL A 100 0.91 1.28 -4.18
C VAL A 100 0.43 2.25 -5.25
N THR A 101 0.67 3.54 -5.03
CA THR A 101 0.47 4.56 -6.04
C THR A 101 1.80 5.22 -6.39
N ALA A 102 2.09 5.36 -7.67
CA ALA A 102 3.33 5.96 -8.13
C ALA A 102 3.06 7.30 -8.82
N ASP A 103 3.42 8.37 -8.12
CA ASP A 103 3.25 9.75 -8.59
C ASP A 103 4.38 10.17 -9.53
N GLU A 104 4.08 11.07 -10.43
CA GLU A 104 5.02 11.64 -11.40
C GLU A 104 5.17 13.16 -11.24
N PRO A 105 5.83 13.66 -10.18
CA PRO A 105 6.13 15.08 -10.08
C PRO A 105 6.92 15.54 -11.30
N GLY A 106 6.42 16.59 -11.99
CA GLY A 106 7.00 17.08 -13.24
C GLY A 106 6.47 16.41 -14.52
N GLN A 107 5.45 15.58 -14.45
CA GLN A 107 4.73 15.03 -15.63
C GLN A 107 5.61 14.29 -16.64
N HIS A 108 6.46 13.38 -16.22
CA HIS A 108 7.40 12.67 -17.10
C HIS A 108 6.74 11.93 -18.27
N SER A 109 5.67 11.17 -18.03
CA SER A 109 4.97 10.37 -19.05
C SER A 109 3.45 10.38 -18.90
N SER A 110 2.89 11.29 -18.12
CA SER A 110 1.46 11.36 -17.83
C SER A 110 0.79 12.58 -18.41
N GLN A 111 -0.52 12.52 -18.56
CA GLN A 111 -1.37 13.60 -19.07
C GLN A 111 -1.60 14.73 -18.08
N ASN A 112 -1.27 14.53 -16.80
CA ASN A 112 -1.33 15.54 -15.73
C ASN A 112 -0.38 15.21 -14.60
N GLU A 113 -0.17 16.16 -13.70
CA GLU A 113 0.49 15.96 -12.41
C GLU A 113 -0.58 15.88 -11.31
N GLN A 114 -0.40 14.94 -10.38
CA GLN A 114 -1.37 14.68 -9.32
C GLN A 114 -0.63 14.27 -8.05
N ASP A 115 -1.03 14.85 -6.92
CA ASP A 115 -0.48 14.53 -5.61
C ASP A 115 -1.43 13.59 -4.85
N ASN A 116 -1.09 12.31 -4.81
CA ASN A 116 -1.93 11.28 -4.20
C ASN A 116 -1.90 11.28 -2.66
N ARG A 117 -1.10 12.14 -2.02
CA ARG A 117 -1.23 12.42 -0.58
C ARG A 117 -2.62 12.95 -0.24
N ASN A 118 -3.24 13.68 -1.16
CA ASN A 118 -4.61 14.16 -1.01
C ASN A 118 -5.63 13.02 -1.00
N TYR A 119 -5.38 11.91 -1.70
CA TYR A 119 -6.22 10.72 -1.60
C TYR A 119 -6.14 10.07 -0.22
N ALA A 120 -4.95 9.95 0.35
CA ALA A 120 -4.78 9.40 1.69
C ALA A 120 -5.58 10.22 2.72
N ARG A 121 -5.48 11.55 2.65
CA ARG A 121 -6.25 12.46 3.53
C ARG A 121 -7.75 12.34 3.32
N ALA A 122 -8.22 12.35 2.08
CA ALA A 122 -9.64 12.28 1.75
C ALA A 122 -10.26 10.92 2.13
N ALA A 123 -9.53 9.83 1.90
CA ALA A 123 -9.96 8.48 2.24
C ALA A 123 -9.78 8.15 3.73
N MET A 124 -9.03 8.95 4.49
CA MET A 124 -8.72 8.70 5.90
C MET A 124 -7.96 7.37 6.10
N ILE A 125 -6.89 7.19 5.35
CA ILE A 125 -6.00 6.02 5.44
C ILE A 125 -4.57 6.46 5.77
N PRO A 126 -3.79 5.60 6.47
CA PRO A 126 -2.37 5.86 6.67
C PRO A 126 -1.63 5.79 5.33
N MET A 127 -0.60 6.63 5.20
CA MET A 127 0.25 6.65 4.03
C MET A 127 1.71 6.59 4.45
N MET A 128 2.50 5.85 3.68
CA MET A 128 3.96 5.78 3.81
C MET A 128 4.59 6.25 2.50
N GLU A 129 5.67 7.02 2.62
CA GLU A 129 6.36 7.62 1.48
C GLU A 129 7.88 7.40 1.61
N PRO A 130 8.43 6.30 1.06
CA PRO A 130 9.86 6.03 1.11
C PRO A 130 10.62 6.94 0.14
N SER A 131 11.81 7.38 0.54
CA SER A 131 12.72 8.21 -0.25
C SER A 131 13.87 7.43 -0.89
N THR A 132 14.14 6.22 -0.39
CA THR A 132 15.23 5.35 -0.87
C THR A 132 14.72 3.93 -1.15
N SER A 133 15.50 3.15 -1.93
CA SER A 133 15.20 1.74 -2.18
C SER A 133 15.19 0.91 -0.88
N ALA A 134 16.07 1.22 0.08
CA ALA A 134 16.09 0.53 1.36
C ALA A 134 14.79 0.78 2.15
N GLU A 135 14.37 2.04 2.24
CA GLU A 135 13.09 2.40 2.87
C GLU A 135 11.90 1.77 2.14
N ALA A 136 11.89 1.73 0.80
CA ALA A 136 10.81 1.10 0.05
C ALA A 136 10.59 -0.37 0.46
N LYS A 137 11.69 -1.11 0.69
CA LYS A 137 11.62 -2.49 1.20
C LYS A 137 11.12 -2.55 2.65
N ASP A 138 11.71 -1.74 3.53
CA ASP A 138 11.40 -1.81 4.97
C ASP A 138 10.00 -1.27 5.26
N PHE A 139 9.61 -0.15 4.66
CA PHE A 139 8.28 0.42 4.79
C PHE A 139 7.18 -0.50 4.24
N MET A 140 7.47 -1.27 3.20
CA MET A 140 6.50 -2.25 2.69
C MET A 140 6.18 -3.31 3.75
N LYS A 141 7.17 -3.77 4.50
CA LYS A 141 6.95 -4.73 5.60
C LYS A 141 6.12 -4.11 6.71
N GLU A 142 6.50 -2.92 7.16
CA GLU A 142 5.77 -2.18 8.19
C GLU A 142 4.34 -1.84 7.75
N ALA A 143 4.12 -1.54 6.48
CA ALA A 143 2.80 -1.24 5.95
C ALA A 143 1.80 -2.40 6.16
N TYR A 144 2.24 -3.66 6.05
CA TYR A 144 1.38 -4.81 6.35
C TYR A 144 1.08 -4.94 7.84
N GLU A 145 2.06 -4.68 8.72
CA GLU A 145 1.86 -4.69 10.17
C GLU A 145 0.89 -3.58 10.59
N ILE A 146 1.06 -2.37 10.05
CA ILE A 146 0.14 -1.24 10.26
C ILE A 146 -1.27 -1.58 9.75
N SER A 147 -1.37 -2.13 8.54
CA SER A 147 -2.63 -2.52 7.94
C SER A 147 -3.43 -3.48 8.83
N GLU A 148 -2.76 -4.52 9.31
CA GLU A 148 -3.40 -5.56 10.13
C GLU A 148 -3.69 -5.09 11.55
N ARG A 149 -2.81 -4.27 12.13
CA ARG A 149 -2.95 -3.71 13.48
C ARG A 149 -4.14 -2.76 13.58
N PHE A 150 -4.30 -1.90 12.56
CA PHE A 150 -5.32 -0.83 12.58
C PHE A 150 -6.56 -1.15 11.73
N ASP A 151 -6.67 -2.37 11.19
CA ASP A 151 -7.83 -2.77 10.38
C ASP A 151 -8.10 -1.81 9.20
N THR A 152 -7.06 -1.49 8.41
CA THR A 152 -7.13 -0.48 7.34
C THR A 152 -6.17 -0.83 6.21
N PRO A 153 -6.49 -0.51 4.93
CA PRO A 153 -5.43 -0.51 3.91
C PRO A 153 -4.40 0.58 4.20
N VAL A 154 -3.18 0.40 3.70
CA VAL A 154 -2.12 1.40 3.74
C VAL A 154 -1.82 1.87 2.33
N LEU A 155 -1.75 3.18 2.11
CA LEU A 155 -1.28 3.75 0.86
C LEU A 155 0.26 3.86 0.90
N MET A 156 0.93 3.20 -0.04
CA MET A 156 2.38 3.36 -0.27
C MET A 156 2.57 4.30 -1.45
N ARG A 157 2.99 5.52 -1.18
CA ARG A 157 3.24 6.51 -2.22
C ARG A 157 4.69 6.43 -2.67
N MET A 158 4.88 6.11 -3.93
CA MET A 158 6.17 6.17 -4.61
C MET A 158 6.22 7.40 -5.53
N THR A 159 7.39 7.84 -5.88
CA THR A 159 7.59 8.83 -6.95
C THR A 159 8.42 8.21 -8.06
N THR A 160 8.40 8.77 -9.28
CA THR A 160 9.24 8.31 -10.40
C THR A 160 10.70 8.14 -9.98
N ARG A 161 11.22 9.10 -9.23
CA ARG A 161 12.60 9.04 -8.72
C ARG A 161 12.80 7.85 -7.76
N ALA A 162 11.91 7.68 -6.79
CA ALA A 162 11.99 6.59 -5.83
C ALA A 162 11.84 5.22 -6.51
N CYS A 163 10.95 5.11 -7.51
CA CYS A 163 10.74 3.88 -8.27
C CYS A 163 12.00 3.41 -8.99
N HIS A 164 12.73 4.33 -9.64
CA HIS A 164 13.81 3.98 -10.59
C HIS A 164 15.22 4.19 -10.03
N SER A 165 15.39 4.96 -8.97
CA SER A 165 16.71 5.12 -8.33
C SER A 165 17.18 3.80 -7.73
N LYS A 166 18.47 3.51 -7.91
CA LYS A 166 19.11 2.31 -7.37
C LYS A 166 19.80 2.59 -6.05
N GLY A 167 19.61 1.71 -5.09
CA GLY A 167 20.26 1.74 -3.79
C GLY A 167 20.64 0.36 -3.31
N LEU A 168 21.54 0.30 -2.33
CA LEU A 168 21.89 -0.95 -1.65
C LEU A 168 20.78 -1.31 -0.67
N VAL A 169 20.21 -2.49 -0.85
CA VAL A 169 19.10 -3.01 -0.05
C VAL A 169 19.55 -4.29 0.67
N GLU A 170 19.32 -4.35 1.96
CA GLU A 170 19.55 -5.56 2.74
C GLU A 170 18.33 -6.48 2.58
N CYS A 171 18.53 -7.59 1.84
CA CYS A 171 17.46 -8.56 1.58
C CYS A 171 17.46 -9.64 2.66
N GLY A 172 16.30 -9.84 3.27
CA GLY A 172 15.97 -10.97 4.12
C GLY A 172 15.35 -12.12 3.33
N ASP A 173 14.98 -13.15 4.06
CA ASP A 173 14.22 -14.27 3.53
C ASP A 173 12.71 -13.99 3.66
N ARG A 174 11.93 -14.62 2.79
CA ARG A 174 10.47 -14.64 2.94
C ARG A 174 10.11 -15.31 4.26
N VAL A 175 9.05 -14.85 4.91
CA VAL A 175 8.47 -15.57 6.05
C VAL A 175 8.19 -17.02 5.66
N GLU A 176 8.59 -17.97 6.49
CA GLU A 176 8.47 -19.41 6.23
C GLU A 176 7.02 -19.82 5.91
N LYS A 177 6.07 -19.24 6.66
CA LYS A 177 4.64 -19.41 6.42
C LYS A 177 3.97 -18.05 6.28
N ALA A 178 3.42 -17.80 5.10
CA ALA A 178 2.66 -16.58 4.85
C ALA A 178 1.48 -16.46 5.84
N PRO A 179 1.23 -15.27 6.41
CA PRO A 179 0.07 -15.06 7.27
C PRO A 179 -1.23 -15.32 6.48
N VAL A 180 -2.04 -16.23 6.96
CA VAL A 180 -3.39 -16.50 6.39
C VAL A 180 -4.38 -16.52 7.54
N LYS A 181 -5.34 -15.62 7.50
CA LYS A 181 -6.40 -15.53 8.51
C LYS A 181 -7.67 -16.19 7.98
N PRO A 182 -8.41 -16.95 8.78
CA PRO A 182 -9.67 -17.53 8.34
C PRO A 182 -10.67 -16.41 8.01
N TYR A 183 -11.48 -16.63 6.97
CA TYR A 183 -12.61 -15.76 6.69
C TYR A 183 -13.75 -16.04 7.67
N GLU A 184 -14.16 -15.00 8.38
CA GLU A 184 -15.34 -15.05 9.25
C GLU A 184 -16.46 -14.23 8.60
N LYS A 185 -17.64 -14.85 8.43
CA LYS A 185 -18.81 -14.16 7.88
C LYS A 185 -19.26 -13.04 8.79
N ASN A 186 -19.08 -11.80 8.36
CA ASN A 186 -19.49 -10.60 9.08
C ASN A 186 -20.10 -9.56 8.14
N ALA A 187 -21.40 -9.67 7.88
CA ALA A 187 -22.09 -8.76 6.98
C ALA A 187 -22.07 -7.31 7.47
N LYS A 188 -22.03 -7.07 8.80
CA LYS A 188 -21.94 -5.71 9.36
C LYS A 188 -20.60 -5.05 9.08
N LYS A 189 -19.53 -5.84 8.92
CA LYS A 189 -18.18 -5.35 8.56
C LYS A 189 -18.02 -5.23 7.06
N TYR A 190 -18.43 -6.25 6.28
CA TYR A 190 -18.02 -6.38 4.88
C TYR A 190 -19.06 -5.90 3.86
N VAL A 191 -20.32 -5.65 4.27
CA VAL A 191 -21.37 -5.19 3.36
C VAL A 191 -21.73 -3.73 3.66
N MET A 192 -21.28 -2.82 2.79
CA MET A 192 -21.43 -1.37 2.97
C MET A 192 -22.80 -0.84 2.49
N VAL A 193 -23.87 -1.36 3.07
CA VAL A 193 -25.18 -0.70 2.98
C VAL A 193 -25.20 0.52 3.93
N PRO A 194 -26.06 1.53 3.71
CA PRO A 194 -26.07 2.78 4.50
C PRO A 194 -26.11 2.58 6.02
N ALA A 195 -26.85 1.60 6.50
CA ALA A 195 -26.95 1.30 7.94
C ALA A 195 -25.60 0.83 8.53
N ASN A 196 -24.88 -0.04 7.81
CA ASN A 196 -23.56 -0.52 8.24
C ASN A 196 -22.51 0.58 8.07
N ALA A 197 -22.53 1.32 6.97
CA ALA A 197 -21.60 2.41 6.71
C ALA A 197 -21.62 3.48 7.81
N LYS A 198 -22.79 3.85 8.34
CA LYS A 198 -22.91 4.78 9.49
C LYS A 198 -22.13 4.30 10.72
N VAL A 199 -22.24 3.02 11.05
CA VAL A 199 -21.49 2.42 12.17
C VAL A 199 -20.01 2.36 11.88
N ARG A 200 -19.63 1.94 10.68
CA ARG A 200 -18.23 1.87 10.25
C ARG A 200 -17.56 3.25 10.18
N ARG A 201 -18.32 4.33 9.94
CA ARG A 201 -17.80 5.71 10.02
C ARG A 201 -17.27 6.06 11.41
N VAL A 202 -17.92 5.60 12.47
CA VAL A 202 -17.46 5.80 13.85
C VAL A 202 -16.16 5.01 14.09
N VAL A 203 -16.11 3.76 13.64
CA VAL A 203 -14.90 2.93 13.71
C VAL A 203 -13.73 3.59 12.98
N LEU A 204 -13.99 4.15 11.78
CA LEU A 204 -12.99 4.86 11.00
C LEU A 204 -12.45 6.10 11.74
N ALA A 205 -13.33 6.88 12.37
CA ALA A 205 -12.90 8.06 13.12
C ALA A 205 -12.03 7.70 14.33
N GLU A 206 -12.36 6.62 15.02
CA GLU A 206 -11.55 6.11 16.15
C GLU A 206 -10.20 5.56 15.66
N ARG A 207 -10.18 4.83 14.56
CA ARG A 207 -8.96 4.36 13.91
C ARG A 207 -8.01 5.52 13.57
N MET A 208 -8.54 6.63 13.06
CA MET A 208 -7.71 7.80 12.74
C MET A 208 -7.02 8.39 13.97
N LYS A 209 -7.67 8.42 15.13
CA LYS A 209 -7.02 8.86 16.38
C LYS A 209 -5.87 7.92 16.77
N GLN A 210 -6.10 6.62 16.69
CA GLN A 210 -5.06 5.61 17.00
C GLN A 210 -3.87 5.72 16.03
N LEU A 211 -4.13 6.00 14.76
CA LEU A 211 -3.10 6.21 13.74
C LEU A 211 -2.33 7.52 13.99
N GLU A 212 -2.99 8.59 14.44
CA GLU A 212 -2.35 9.85 14.84
C GLU A 212 -1.40 9.60 16.01
N GLU A 213 -1.86 8.96 17.08
CA GLU A 213 -1.03 8.58 18.22
C GLU A 213 0.16 7.70 17.82
N PHE A 214 -0.06 6.75 16.90
CA PHE A 214 1.00 5.89 16.36
C PHE A 214 2.02 6.70 15.56
N SER A 215 1.57 7.66 14.74
CA SER A 215 2.46 8.46 13.90
C SER A 215 3.40 9.35 14.71
N GLU A 216 2.98 9.81 15.89
CA GLU A 216 3.81 10.59 16.81
C GLU A 216 4.87 9.74 17.54
N GLN A 217 4.66 8.44 17.67
CA GLN A 217 5.51 7.55 18.47
C GLN A 217 6.38 6.61 17.62
N THR A 218 6.06 6.46 16.34
CA THR A 218 6.78 5.51 15.47
C THR A 218 8.19 5.98 15.17
N PRO A 219 9.20 5.08 15.24
CA PRO A 219 10.56 5.42 14.83
C PRO A 219 10.74 5.60 13.31
N LEU A 220 9.69 5.35 12.52
CA LEU A 220 9.70 5.59 11.07
C LEU A 220 9.68 7.08 10.72
N ASN A 221 9.17 7.91 11.64
CA ASN A 221 9.19 9.36 11.53
C ASN A 221 10.26 9.92 12.46
N PHE A 222 11.02 10.89 12.01
CA PHE A 222 11.97 11.61 12.84
C PHE A 222 12.03 13.08 12.44
N VAL A 223 12.37 13.94 13.39
CA VAL A 223 12.63 15.36 13.17
C VAL A 223 14.10 15.61 13.47
N GLU A 224 14.81 16.14 12.49
CA GLU A 224 16.18 16.62 12.67
C GLU A 224 16.16 18.14 12.85
N ASP A 225 16.38 18.57 14.09
CA ASP A 225 16.43 20.01 14.40
C ASP A 225 17.90 20.48 14.41
N ASN A 226 18.27 21.23 13.39
CA ASN A 226 19.59 21.83 13.23
C ASN A 226 19.70 23.24 13.83
N GLY A 227 18.72 23.64 14.64
CA GLY A 227 18.66 24.98 15.28
C GLY A 227 18.35 26.11 14.30
N SER A 228 17.87 25.82 13.10
CA SER A 228 17.43 26.82 12.13
C SER A 228 16.10 27.44 12.57
N LYS A 229 15.96 28.78 12.40
CA LYS A 229 14.70 29.49 12.62
C LYS A 229 13.76 29.42 11.41
N LEU A 230 14.21 28.84 10.31
CA LEU A 230 13.45 28.65 9.07
C LEU A 230 13.35 27.13 8.81
N VAL A 231 12.14 26.66 8.63
CA VAL A 231 11.82 25.30 8.23
C VAL A 231 11.53 25.29 6.73
#